data_2c01edf55895199915288b5e858b84fe
#
_entry.id   2c01edf55895199915288b5e858b84fe
#
_cell.length_a   1.000
_cell.length_b   1.000
_cell.length_c   1.000
_cell.angle_alpha   90.00
_cell.angle_beta   90.00
_cell.angle_gamma   90.00
#
_symmetry.space_group_name_H-M   'P 1'
#
loop_
_entity.id
_entity.type
_entity.pdbx_description
1 polymer ?
#
loop_
_entity_poly.entity_id
_entity_poly.type
_entity_poly.pdbx_seq_one_letter_code
_entity_poly.pdbx_strand_id
1 'polypeptide(L)'
;MSNRTICLINDSFPPVTDGVANAVVNYGRAITESGDKAVVVTPAYPGADDSGFSFPVVRYPSIDMTKLVGYHAGFPFSEKTMQTLMEYPFDLIHCHCPITSAVLARELRARIHVPTVFTYHTKFDIDIANAIHAKLLQEGAKKLLVDNISAFDEVWTVSHGAGENLRSLGYQGDWRVMPNGVDFARGRVPETDVHAVCRDFDLPENVPVFLFVGRMMWYKGLRITLDALKKLKDGGHPFRMVFVGSGGDKDEVVAYANELGLADRVFFTSPKYDRNVIRAWYCRADLFLFPSTFDTNGLVVREAAACELASVLVRGSCAAEDITDGKNGFLIEENADSMAALLAKLCHEPEVLKRVGRQAQEEIYISWDDAVHRAQRRYEIVI
;
A
#
# COMPACT_ATOMS: atom_id res chain seq x y z
N MET A 1 -7.53 25.86 -17.60
CA MET A 1 -6.90 24.56 -17.28
C MET A 1 -5.41 24.80 -17.33
N SER A 2 -4.70 24.59 -16.23
CA SER A 2 -3.23 24.67 -16.23
C SER A 2 -2.71 23.50 -17.06
N ASN A 3 -1.74 23.73 -17.95
CA ASN A 3 -1.11 22.69 -18.76
C ASN A 3 0.28 22.43 -18.16
N ARG A 4 0.32 22.03 -16.89
CA ARG A 4 1.55 21.77 -16.15
C ARG A 4 2.19 20.46 -16.58
N THR A 5 3.51 20.40 -16.52
CA THR A 5 4.28 19.18 -16.77
C THR A 5 4.96 18.75 -15.49
N ILE A 6 4.55 17.60 -14.96
CA ILE A 6 5.02 17.03 -13.68
C ILE A 6 6.01 15.90 -13.96
N CYS A 7 7.22 16.01 -13.42
CA CYS A 7 8.22 14.96 -13.43
C CYS A 7 7.98 14.03 -12.23
N LEU A 8 7.63 12.77 -12.47
CA LEU A 8 7.45 11.75 -11.43
C LEU A 8 8.67 10.82 -11.41
N ILE A 9 9.45 10.82 -10.33
CA ILE A 9 10.70 10.03 -10.25
C ILE A 9 10.56 8.93 -9.19
N ASN A 10 10.85 7.67 -9.57
CA ASN A 10 10.84 6.54 -8.65
C ASN A 10 11.86 5.47 -9.04
N ASP A 11 12.39 4.73 -8.04
CA ASP A 11 13.37 3.66 -8.27
C ASP A 11 12.73 2.35 -8.74
N SER A 12 11.42 2.18 -8.58
CA SER A 12 10.66 1.04 -9.10
C SER A 12 9.53 1.48 -10.03
N PHE A 13 9.33 0.73 -11.12
CA PHE A 13 8.25 0.95 -12.08
C PHE A 13 8.04 -0.36 -12.87
N PRO A 14 6.89 -0.63 -13.48
CA PRO A 14 6.69 -1.85 -14.25
C PRO A 14 7.87 -2.17 -15.20
N PRO A 15 8.32 -3.43 -15.27
CA PRO A 15 7.63 -4.66 -14.83
C PRO A 15 7.75 -4.99 -13.34
N VAL A 16 8.45 -4.20 -12.54
CA VAL A 16 8.47 -4.35 -11.07
C VAL A 16 7.11 -3.95 -10.50
N THR A 17 6.51 -4.84 -9.71
CA THR A 17 5.21 -4.63 -9.06
C THR A 17 5.38 -4.49 -7.55
N ASP A 18 5.27 -3.26 -7.06
CA ASP A 18 5.21 -2.93 -5.64
C ASP A 18 4.22 -1.78 -5.41
N GLY A 19 3.97 -1.43 -4.15
CA GLY A 19 3.01 -0.40 -3.79
C GLY A 19 3.40 1.00 -4.28
N VAL A 20 4.69 1.30 -4.36
CA VAL A 20 5.19 2.61 -4.81
C VAL A 20 5.15 2.72 -6.33
N ALA A 21 5.56 1.66 -7.04
CA ALA A 21 5.42 1.57 -8.49
C ALA A 21 3.96 1.76 -8.92
N ASN A 22 3.02 1.09 -8.23
CA ASN A 22 1.59 1.26 -8.48
C ASN A 22 1.11 2.70 -8.19
N ALA A 23 1.62 3.34 -7.14
CA ALA A 23 1.30 4.75 -6.87
C ALA A 23 1.74 5.65 -8.02
N VAL A 24 2.98 5.50 -8.51
CA VAL A 24 3.52 6.33 -9.61
C VAL A 24 2.76 6.10 -10.93
N VAL A 25 2.37 4.86 -11.24
CA VAL A 25 1.52 4.56 -12.40
C VAL A 25 0.18 5.32 -12.30
N ASN A 26 -0.47 5.28 -11.14
CA ASN A 26 -1.75 5.96 -10.93
C ASN A 26 -1.61 7.49 -10.91
N TYR A 27 -0.52 8.03 -10.35
CA TYR A 27 -0.21 9.46 -10.46
C TYR A 27 -0.05 9.88 -11.93
N GLY A 28 0.76 9.14 -12.70
CA GLY A 28 0.97 9.42 -14.13
C GLY A 28 -0.34 9.41 -14.93
N ARG A 29 -1.18 8.38 -14.71
CA ARG A 29 -2.49 8.24 -15.35
C ARG A 29 -3.42 9.41 -14.97
N ALA A 30 -3.67 9.64 -13.68
CA ALA A 30 -4.65 10.61 -13.23
C ALA A 30 -4.23 12.06 -13.55
N ILE A 31 -2.94 12.40 -13.48
CA ILE A 31 -2.42 13.70 -13.94
C ILE A 31 -2.71 13.90 -15.43
N THR A 32 -2.45 12.88 -16.26
CA THR A 32 -2.66 12.96 -17.71
C THR A 32 -4.15 13.07 -18.05
N GLU A 33 -4.99 12.29 -17.40
CA GLU A 33 -6.45 12.31 -17.60
C GLU A 33 -7.09 13.64 -17.16
N SER A 34 -6.50 14.33 -16.18
CA SER A 34 -6.98 15.65 -15.74
C SER A 34 -6.57 16.80 -16.64
N GLY A 35 -5.75 16.56 -17.68
CA GLY A 35 -5.30 17.55 -18.66
C GLY A 35 -3.96 18.21 -18.36
N ASP A 36 -3.27 17.86 -17.28
CA ASP A 36 -1.86 18.13 -17.06
C ASP A 36 -1.00 17.08 -17.77
N LYS A 37 0.31 17.23 -17.80
CA LYS A 37 1.26 16.27 -18.38
C LYS A 37 2.07 15.61 -17.28
N ALA A 38 2.21 14.29 -17.33
CA ALA A 38 3.13 13.54 -16.50
C ALA A 38 4.27 13.00 -17.34
N VAL A 39 5.47 12.96 -16.79
CA VAL A 39 6.62 12.23 -17.33
C VAL A 39 7.19 11.39 -16.20
N VAL A 40 7.19 10.07 -16.36
CA VAL A 40 7.77 9.17 -15.35
C VAL A 40 9.24 8.93 -15.66
N VAL A 41 10.07 9.02 -14.63
CA VAL A 41 11.53 8.79 -14.72
C VAL A 41 11.90 7.65 -13.77
N THR A 42 12.51 6.59 -14.31
CA THR A 42 12.76 5.35 -13.56
C THR A 42 14.00 4.63 -14.08
N PRO A 43 14.67 3.77 -13.30
CA PRO A 43 15.75 2.94 -13.78
C PRO A 43 15.35 2.05 -14.95
N ALA A 44 16.28 1.78 -15.86
CA ALA A 44 16.09 0.82 -16.94
C ALA A 44 15.90 -0.59 -16.36
N TYR A 45 14.99 -1.35 -16.94
CA TYR A 45 14.73 -2.73 -16.57
C TYR A 45 14.65 -3.60 -17.83
N PRO A 46 15.33 -4.77 -17.88
CA PRO A 46 15.28 -5.65 -19.05
C PRO A 46 13.85 -6.09 -19.37
N GLY A 47 13.44 -5.99 -20.62
CA GLY A 47 12.12 -6.39 -21.08
C GLY A 47 10.97 -5.46 -20.67
N ALA A 48 11.28 -4.26 -20.17
CA ALA A 48 10.25 -3.26 -19.88
C ALA A 48 9.56 -2.81 -21.19
N ASP A 49 8.23 -2.79 -21.18
CA ASP A 49 7.38 -2.26 -22.23
C ASP A 49 6.56 -1.09 -21.69
N ASP A 50 6.85 0.11 -22.18
CA ASP A 50 6.20 1.34 -21.75
C ASP A 50 5.09 1.79 -22.70
N SER A 51 4.81 1.05 -23.77
CA SER A 51 3.84 1.40 -24.82
C SER A 51 2.38 1.48 -24.33
N GLY A 52 2.08 0.82 -23.21
CA GLY A 52 0.75 0.79 -22.61
C GLY A 52 0.40 2.02 -21.76
N PHE A 53 1.35 2.94 -21.49
CA PHE A 53 1.09 4.11 -20.66
C PHE A 53 0.66 5.32 -21.51
N SER A 54 -0.29 6.12 -20.98
CA SER A 54 -0.76 7.35 -21.60
C SER A 54 0.19 8.55 -21.42
N PHE A 55 1.33 8.33 -20.79
CA PHE A 55 2.36 9.33 -20.49
C PHE A 55 3.76 8.81 -20.84
N PRO A 56 4.72 9.68 -21.15
CA PRO A 56 6.10 9.29 -21.42
C PRO A 56 6.80 8.66 -20.21
N VAL A 57 7.61 7.63 -20.47
CA VAL A 57 8.50 7.02 -19.48
C VAL A 57 9.95 7.17 -19.95
N VAL A 58 10.76 7.85 -19.16
CA VAL A 58 12.20 8.02 -19.40
C VAL A 58 12.97 7.06 -18.51
N ARG A 59 13.67 6.09 -19.12
CA ARG A 59 14.46 5.11 -18.36
C ARG A 59 15.93 5.49 -18.37
N TYR A 60 16.51 5.65 -17.18
CA TYR A 60 17.93 5.93 -17.02
C TYR A 60 18.75 4.67 -16.73
N PRO A 61 20.08 4.67 -17.00
CA PRO A 61 20.90 3.49 -16.83
C PRO A 61 20.80 2.88 -15.44
N SER A 62 20.82 1.55 -15.36
CA SER A 62 20.75 0.81 -14.10
C SER A 62 21.70 -0.39 -14.09
N ILE A 63 21.98 -0.90 -12.90
CA ILE A 63 22.76 -2.11 -12.66
C ILE A 63 21.85 -3.12 -11.99
N ASP A 64 21.92 -4.37 -12.44
CA ASP A 64 21.15 -5.46 -11.82
C ASP A 64 21.69 -5.74 -10.40
N MET A 65 20.86 -5.40 -9.41
CA MET A 65 21.10 -5.65 -7.99
C MET A 65 20.00 -6.55 -7.40
N THR A 66 19.24 -7.26 -8.24
CA THR A 66 18.07 -8.07 -7.82
C THR A 66 18.43 -9.13 -6.77
N LYS A 67 19.62 -9.72 -6.85
CA LYS A 67 20.11 -10.70 -5.85
C LYS A 67 20.40 -10.10 -4.49
N LEU A 68 20.68 -8.80 -4.40
CA LEU A 68 21.07 -8.13 -3.16
C LEU A 68 19.93 -7.33 -2.54
N VAL A 69 19.19 -6.58 -3.36
CA VAL A 69 18.14 -5.65 -2.91
C VAL A 69 16.78 -5.86 -3.58
N GLY A 70 16.65 -6.86 -4.46
CA GLY A 70 15.38 -7.23 -5.10
C GLY A 70 15.00 -6.42 -6.33
N TYR A 71 15.81 -5.44 -6.75
CA TYR A 71 15.54 -4.58 -7.92
C TYR A 71 16.82 -4.08 -8.60
N HIS A 72 16.67 -3.37 -9.71
CA HIS A 72 17.77 -2.71 -10.42
C HIS A 72 18.10 -1.38 -9.74
N ALA A 73 19.35 -1.17 -9.40
CA ALA A 73 19.84 0.11 -8.87
C ALA A 73 20.11 1.09 -10.03
N GLY A 74 19.47 2.24 -10.05
CA GLY A 74 19.66 3.27 -11.05
C GLY A 74 21.02 3.96 -10.92
N PHE A 75 21.57 4.43 -12.05
CA PHE A 75 22.75 5.28 -12.08
C PHE A 75 22.34 6.73 -12.38
N PRO A 76 22.24 7.61 -11.37
CA PRO A 76 21.60 8.93 -11.47
C PRO A 76 22.45 9.98 -12.22
N PHE A 77 23.73 9.69 -12.51
CA PHE A 77 24.69 10.65 -13.09
C PHE A 77 24.84 10.50 -14.62
N SER A 78 23.82 10.02 -15.33
CA SER A 78 23.84 9.90 -16.79
C SER A 78 23.57 11.25 -17.46
N GLU A 79 24.61 11.83 -18.08
CA GLU A 79 24.48 13.10 -18.80
C GLU A 79 23.47 13.00 -19.96
N LYS A 80 23.45 11.87 -20.68
CA LYS A 80 22.44 11.61 -21.72
C LYS A 80 21.02 11.67 -21.18
N THR A 81 20.77 11.03 -20.03
CA THR A 81 19.45 11.08 -19.36
C THR A 81 19.12 12.52 -18.98
N MET A 82 20.07 13.24 -18.42
CA MET A 82 19.87 14.63 -18.00
C MET A 82 19.53 15.53 -19.18
N GLN A 83 20.22 15.39 -20.31
CA GLN A 83 19.88 16.12 -21.55
C GLN A 83 18.47 15.79 -22.03
N THR A 84 18.06 14.53 -22.03
CA THR A 84 16.70 14.13 -22.39
C THR A 84 15.65 14.75 -21.44
N LEU A 85 15.93 14.77 -20.14
CA LEU A 85 15.00 15.36 -19.15
C LEU A 85 14.87 16.88 -19.31
N MET A 86 15.95 17.57 -19.67
CA MET A 86 15.93 19.02 -19.89
C MET A 86 15.14 19.45 -21.14
N GLU A 87 14.79 18.53 -22.04
CA GLU A 87 13.89 18.82 -23.17
C GLU A 87 12.43 18.97 -22.75
N TYR A 88 12.06 18.50 -21.56
CA TYR A 88 10.70 18.65 -21.03
C TYR A 88 10.58 19.97 -20.25
N PRO A 89 9.49 20.75 -20.46
CA PRO A 89 9.25 21.97 -19.71
C PRO A 89 8.61 21.64 -18.35
N PHE A 90 9.38 21.03 -17.45
CA PHE A 90 8.88 20.68 -16.13
C PHE A 90 8.54 21.90 -15.29
N ASP A 91 7.38 21.87 -14.63
CA ASP A 91 6.94 22.87 -13.65
C ASP A 91 7.22 22.41 -12.22
N LEU A 92 7.33 21.06 -12.00
CA LEU A 92 7.56 20.47 -10.68
C LEU A 92 8.19 19.09 -10.82
N ILE A 93 9.04 18.73 -9.86
CA ILE A 93 9.59 17.37 -9.70
C ILE A 93 8.95 16.75 -8.46
N HIS A 94 8.30 15.58 -8.61
CA HIS A 94 7.78 14.79 -7.50
C HIS A 94 8.51 13.45 -7.42
N CYS A 95 9.24 13.25 -6.34
CA CYS A 95 10.04 12.05 -6.09
C CYS A 95 9.35 11.13 -5.09
N HIS A 96 9.39 9.81 -5.36
CA HIS A 96 8.70 8.81 -4.55
C HIS A 96 9.65 7.82 -3.85
N CYS A 97 10.96 7.89 -4.13
CA CYS A 97 11.96 7.04 -3.47
C CYS A 97 13.20 7.84 -3.06
N PRO A 98 13.73 7.67 -1.82
CA PRO A 98 14.79 8.50 -1.29
C PRO A 98 16.22 8.05 -1.68
N ILE A 99 16.35 7.07 -2.56
CA ILE A 99 17.65 6.48 -2.93
C ILE A 99 18.17 7.12 -4.22
N THR A 100 18.25 6.39 -5.32
CA THR A 100 18.83 6.91 -6.58
C THR A 100 17.94 7.95 -7.24
N SER A 101 16.63 7.79 -7.15
CA SER A 101 15.63 8.76 -7.61
C SER A 101 15.78 10.13 -6.95
N ALA A 102 16.02 10.18 -5.63
CA ALA A 102 16.20 11.44 -4.94
C ALA A 102 17.50 12.16 -5.37
N VAL A 103 18.57 11.40 -5.62
CA VAL A 103 19.82 11.97 -6.15
C VAL A 103 19.59 12.55 -7.55
N LEU A 104 18.90 11.82 -8.43
CA LEU A 104 18.55 12.29 -9.78
C LEU A 104 17.64 13.53 -9.74
N ALA A 105 16.64 13.54 -8.85
CA ALA A 105 15.74 14.69 -8.67
C ALA A 105 16.49 15.95 -8.25
N ARG A 106 17.43 15.83 -7.32
CA ARG A 106 18.29 16.94 -6.85
C ARG A 106 19.21 17.47 -7.95
N GLU A 107 19.80 16.56 -8.75
CA GLU A 107 20.65 16.93 -9.87
C GLU A 107 19.84 17.65 -10.97
N LEU A 108 18.64 17.15 -11.29
CA LEU A 108 17.74 17.80 -12.25
C LEU A 108 17.29 19.17 -11.75
N ARG A 109 16.86 19.27 -10.47
CA ARG A 109 16.50 20.55 -9.85
C ARG A 109 17.60 21.60 -9.95
N ALA A 110 18.86 21.20 -9.73
CA ALA A 110 19.99 22.12 -9.81
C ALA A 110 20.18 22.73 -11.20
N ARG A 111 19.66 22.07 -12.24
CA ARG A 111 19.78 22.54 -13.64
C ARG A 111 18.55 23.35 -14.10
N ILE A 112 17.35 22.95 -13.69
CA ILE A 112 16.10 23.56 -14.22
C ILE A 112 15.39 24.50 -13.21
N HIS A 113 15.79 24.49 -11.95
CA HIS A 113 15.31 25.40 -10.87
C HIS A 113 13.79 25.38 -10.63
N VAL A 114 13.15 24.22 -10.71
CA VAL A 114 11.73 24.05 -10.38
C VAL A 114 11.53 23.52 -8.97
N PRO A 115 10.36 23.74 -8.33
CA PRO A 115 10.06 23.21 -7.01
C PRO A 115 10.01 21.69 -7.01
N THR A 116 10.28 21.12 -5.82
CA THR A 116 10.40 19.68 -5.62
C THR A 116 9.55 19.21 -4.46
N VAL A 117 8.87 18.09 -4.68
CA VAL A 117 8.06 17.40 -3.66
C VAL A 117 8.61 15.98 -3.47
N PHE A 118 8.63 15.50 -2.24
CA PHE A 118 8.95 14.12 -1.93
C PHE A 118 7.80 13.43 -1.21
N THR A 119 7.40 12.22 -1.63
CA THR A 119 6.43 11.39 -0.89
C THR A 119 7.11 10.20 -0.25
N TYR A 120 7.00 10.09 1.09
CA TYR A 120 7.50 8.98 1.88
C TYR A 120 6.44 7.88 1.97
N HIS A 121 6.69 6.74 1.29
CA HIS A 121 5.75 5.63 1.18
C HIS A 121 6.03 4.47 2.11
N THR A 122 7.29 4.24 2.48
CA THR A 122 7.76 3.00 3.11
C THR A 122 8.54 3.29 4.38
N LYS A 123 8.39 2.43 5.39
CA LYS A 123 9.22 2.45 6.62
C LYS A 123 10.59 1.83 6.31
N PHE A 124 11.55 2.65 5.96
CA PHE A 124 12.89 2.21 5.53
C PHE A 124 13.77 1.66 6.65
N ASP A 125 13.45 1.90 7.93
CA ASP A 125 14.19 1.36 9.07
C ASP A 125 14.28 -0.17 9.03
N ILE A 126 13.21 -0.83 8.65
CA ILE A 126 13.12 -2.28 8.54
C ILE A 126 13.90 -2.78 7.32
N ASP A 127 13.72 -2.13 6.16
CA ASP A 127 14.42 -2.50 4.94
C ASP A 127 15.95 -2.32 5.09
N ILE A 128 16.38 -1.23 5.73
CA ILE A 128 17.79 -0.99 6.06
C ILE A 128 18.31 -2.05 7.03
N ALA A 129 17.54 -2.40 8.07
CA ALA A 129 17.96 -3.41 9.05
C ALA A 129 18.09 -4.81 8.42
N ASN A 130 17.22 -5.15 7.47
CA ASN A 130 17.26 -6.42 6.74
C ASN A 130 18.41 -6.47 5.72
N ALA A 131 18.70 -5.36 5.03
CA ALA A 131 19.72 -5.31 4.00
C ALA A 131 21.15 -5.12 4.55
N ILE A 132 21.31 -4.46 5.68
CA ILE A 132 22.59 -4.06 6.26
C ILE A 132 22.73 -4.61 7.67
N HIS A 133 23.63 -5.57 7.89
CA HIS A 133 23.81 -6.18 9.21
C HIS A 133 24.70 -5.36 10.18
N ALA A 134 25.54 -4.47 9.66
CA ALA A 134 26.45 -3.64 10.49
C ALA A 134 25.76 -2.35 10.96
N LYS A 135 25.55 -2.19 12.27
CA LYS A 135 24.84 -1.04 12.86
C LYS A 135 25.38 0.33 12.42
N LEU A 136 26.71 0.48 12.33
CA LEU A 136 27.33 1.73 11.88
C LEU A 136 26.95 2.09 10.44
N LEU A 137 26.86 1.09 9.56
CA LEU A 137 26.44 1.28 8.18
C LEU A 137 24.94 1.56 8.08
N GLN A 138 24.11 0.97 8.96
CA GLN A 138 22.68 1.31 9.06
C GLN A 138 22.47 2.78 9.41
N GLU A 139 23.19 3.31 10.39
CA GLU A 139 23.10 4.74 10.77
C GLU A 139 23.57 5.65 9.63
N GLY A 140 24.62 5.28 8.92
CA GLY A 140 25.07 5.99 7.72
C GLY A 140 24.01 6.00 6.60
N ALA A 141 23.36 4.86 6.36
CA ALA A 141 22.29 4.73 5.37
C ALA A 141 21.05 5.54 5.75
N LYS A 142 20.61 5.49 7.02
CA LYS A 142 19.50 6.31 7.55
C LYS A 142 19.79 7.81 7.38
N LYS A 143 21.00 8.25 7.75
CA LYS A 143 21.40 9.64 7.59
C LYS A 143 21.35 10.08 6.13
N LEU A 144 21.92 9.29 5.21
CA LEU A 144 21.89 9.60 3.78
C LEU A 144 20.46 9.71 3.25
N LEU A 145 19.59 8.81 3.68
CA LEU A 145 18.17 8.83 3.33
C LEU A 145 17.49 10.10 3.81
N VAL A 146 17.70 10.47 5.08
CA VAL A 146 17.14 11.69 5.66
C VAL A 146 17.70 12.95 4.99
N ASP A 147 19.00 13.00 4.71
CA ASP A 147 19.65 14.11 4.02
C ASP A 147 19.09 14.28 2.60
N ASN A 148 18.81 13.17 1.89
CA ASN A 148 18.18 13.21 0.59
C ASN A 148 16.75 13.78 0.67
N ILE A 149 15.93 13.30 1.62
CA ILE A 149 14.55 13.77 1.80
C ILE A 149 14.51 15.25 2.22
N SER A 150 15.43 15.66 3.10
CA SER A 150 15.51 17.04 3.61
C SER A 150 15.88 18.08 2.55
N ALA A 151 16.36 17.64 1.38
CA ALA A 151 16.72 18.52 0.28
C ALA A 151 15.51 18.95 -0.59
N PHE A 152 14.33 18.38 -0.37
CA PHE A 152 13.11 18.73 -1.10
C PHE A 152 12.41 19.93 -0.45
N ASP A 153 11.67 20.71 -1.26
CA ASP A 153 10.98 21.91 -0.80
C ASP A 153 9.74 21.55 0.05
N GLU A 154 9.08 20.45 -0.27
CA GLU A 154 7.96 19.93 0.50
C GLU A 154 8.04 18.40 0.64
N VAL A 155 7.76 17.89 1.84
CA VAL A 155 7.74 16.47 2.14
C VAL A 155 6.31 16.02 2.47
N TRP A 156 5.87 14.98 1.80
CA TRP A 156 4.59 14.34 2.04
C TRP A 156 4.79 12.95 2.65
N THR A 157 3.81 12.51 3.41
CA THR A 157 3.77 11.14 3.95
C THR A 157 2.39 10.54 3.68
N VAL A 158 2.34 9.23 3.51
CA VAL A 158 1.08 8.55 3.18
C VAL A 158 0.14 8.38 4.39
N SER A 159 0.65 8.61 5.61
CA SER A 159 -0.08 8.57 6.87
C SER A 159 0.68 9.37 7.93
N HIS A 160 0.04 9.68 9.06
CA HIS A 160 0.71 10.30 10.20
C HIS A 160 1.82 9.39 10.75
N GLY A 161 1.55 8.08 10.93
CA GLY A 161 2.55 7.14 11.43
C GLY A 161 3.72 6.93 10.48
N ALA A 162 3.54 7.10 9.17
CA ALA A 162 4.67 7.17 8.23
C ALA A 162 5.53 8.42 8.49
N GLY A 163 4.91 9.56 8.81
CA GLY A 163 5.60 10.78 9.20
C GLY A 163 6.35 10.62 10.52
N GLU A 164 5.74 10.00 11.53
CA GLU A 164 6.40 9.70 12.80
C GLU A 164 7.58 8.73 12.63
N ASN A 165 7.45 7.73 11.76
CA ASN A 165 8.56 6.86 11.40
C ASN A 165 9.70 7.65 10.74
N LEU A 166 9.41 8.54 9.78
CA LEU A 166 10.40 9.41 9.17
C LEU A 166 11.10 10.32 10.21
N ARG A 167 10.33 10.85 11.18
CA ARG A 167 10.85 11.60 12.32
C ARG A 167 11.81 10.75 13.16
N SER A 168 11.49 9.51 13.44
CA SER A 168 12.32 8.58 14.20
C SER A 168 13.65 8.24 13.50
N LEU A 169 13.69 8.36 12.17
CA LEU A 169 14.92 8.22 11.38
C LEU A 169 15.83 9.45 11.44
N GLY A 170 15.34 10.58 12.00
CA GLY A 170 16.11 11.80 12.20
C GLY A 170 15.64 13.00 11.36
N TYR A 171 14.59 12.89 10.57
CA TYR A 171 14.02 14.01 9.82
C TYR A 171 13.47 15.09 10.76
N GLN A 172 13.87 16.36 10.55
CA GLN A 172 13.49 17.48 11.41
C GLN A 172 12.49 18.46 10.77
N GLY A 173 12.24 18.31 9.48
CA GLY A 173 11.31 19.17 8.74
C GLY A 173 9.83 18.86 9.03
N ASP A 174 8.95 19.66 8.48
CA ASP A 174 7.51 19.42 8.49
C ASP A 174 7.12 18.46 7.36
N TRP A 175 5.99 17.76 7.55
CA TRP A 175 5.39 16.95 6.48
C TRP A 175 3.89 17.17 6.38
N ARG A 176 3.36 16.83 5.23
CA ARG A 176 1.92 16.84 4.95
C ARG A 176 1.44 15.43 4.67
N VAL A 177 0.33 15.04 5.29
CA VAL A 177 -0.28 13.74 5.00
C VAL A 177 -1.05 13.81 3.67
N MET A 178 -0.61 12.97 2.73
CA MET A 178 -1.21 12.78 1.40
C MET A 178 -1.42 11.28 1.17
N PRO A 179 -2.58 10.75 1.58
CA PRO A 179 -2.85 9.32 1.52
C PRO A 179 -2.96 8.83 0.06
N ASN A 180 -2.54 7.60 -0.16
CA ASN A 180 -2.71 6.92 -1.43
C ASN A 180 -4.19 6.58 -1.67
N GLY A 181 -4.59 6.54 -2.94
CA GLY A 181 -5.85 5.99 -3.38
C GLY A 181 -5.81 4.48 -3.62
N VAL A 182 -6.95 3.93 -4.00
CA VAL A 182 -7.07 2.55 -4.48
C VAL A 182 -7.70 2.52 -5.87
N ASP A 183 -7.41 1.46 -6.62
CA ASP A 183 -7.89 1.24 -7.99
C ASP A 183 -9.27 0.56 -8.05
N PHE A 184 -9.82 0.17 -6.90
CA PHE A 184 -11.19 -0.35 -6.85
C PHE A 184 -12.20 0.76 -7.03
N ALA A 185 -13.15 0.56 -7.94
CA ALA A 185 -14.31 1.41 -8.01
C ALA A 185 -15.17 1.25 -6.75
N ARG A 186 -15.85 2.31 -6.34
CA ARG A 186 -16.77 2.31 -5.22
C ARG A 186 -17.93 1.37 -5.46
N GLY A 187 -18.29 0.53 -4.49
CA GLY A 187 -19.41 -0.38 -4.53
C GLY A 187 -19.04 -1.85 -4.73
N ARG A 188 -20.05 -2.68 -4.76
CA ARG A 188 -19.92 -4.15 -4.87
C ARG A 188 -19.86 -4.59 -6.33
N VAL A 189 -19.22 -5.75 -6.58
CA VAL A 189 -19.25 -6.41 -7.88
C VAL A 189 -20.57 -7.18 -8.05
N PRO A 190 -20.94 -7.59 -9.29
CA PRO A 190 -22.09 -8.47 -9.52
C PRO A 190 -22.01 -9.76 -8.69
N GLU A 191 -23.15 -10.25 -8.22
CA GLU A 191 -23.22 -11.50 -7.44
C GLU A 191 -22.69 -12.72 -8.21
N THR A 192 -22.77 -12.71 -9.54
CA THR A 192 -22.16 -13.75 -10.40
C THR A 192 -20.66 -13.88 -10.18
N ASP A 193 -19.95 -12.76 -9.99
CA ASP A 193 -18.51 -12.74 -9.78
C ASP A 193 -18.18 -13.20 -8.35
N VAL A 194 -19.02 -12.82 -7.38
CA VAL A 194 -18.93 -13.32 -6.00
C VAL A 194 -19.12 -14.84 -5.95
N HIS A 195 -20.14 -15.36 -6.61
CA HIS A 195 -20.38 -16.80 -6.68
C HIS A 195 -19.23 -17.55 -7.38
N ALA A 196 -18.63 -16.96 -8.41
CA ALA A 196 -17.52 -17.57 -9.13
C ALA A 196 -16.29 -17.83 -8.24
N VAL A 197 -15.95 -16.89 -7.33
CA VAL A 197 -14.81 -17.04 -6.43
C VAL A 197 -15.08 -17.99 -5.26
N CYS A 198 -16.35 -18.18 -4.89
CA CYS A 198 -16.77 -19.01 -3.76
C CYS A 198 -16.98 -20.48 -4.10
N ARG A 199 -17.08 -20.84 -5.38
CA ARG A 199 -17.56 -22.14 -5.86
C ARG A 199 -16.89 -23.35 -5.21
N ASP A 200 -15.58 -23.26 -4.96
CA ASP A 200 -14.76 -24.36 -4.49
C ASP A 200 -14.57 -24.37 -2.96
N PHE A 201 -15.32 -23.49 -2.24
CA PHE A 201 -15.17 -23.31 -0.79
C PHE A 201 -16.50 -23.53 -0.07
N ASP A 202 -16.46 -24.16 1.09
CA ASP A 202 -17.61 -24.30 1.99
C ASP A 202 -17.87 -22.98 2.73
N LEU A 203 -18.64 -22.07 2.09
CA LEU A 203 -18.98 -20.75 2.61
C LEU A 203 -20.52 -20.56 2.68
N PRO A 204 -21.19 -21.15 3.68
CA PRO A 204 -22.64 -21.04 3.82
C PRO A 204 -23.11 -19.57 3.99
N GLU A 205 -24.29 -19.24 3.47
CA GLU A 205 -24.83 -17.88 3.50
C GLU A 205 -25.11 -17.36 4.92
N ASN A 206 -25.45 -18.24 5.85
CA ASN A 206 -25.80 -17.90 7.23
C ASN A 206 -24.59 -17.96 8.19
N VAL A 207 -23.38 -18.15 7.68
CA VAL A 207 -22.13 -18.18 8.47
C VAL A 207 -21.26 -17.01 8.03
N PRO A 208 -20.83 -16.13 8.96
CA PRO A 208 -20.00 -14.99 8.61
C PRO A 208 -18.66 -15.45 8.03
N VAL A 209 -18.27 -14.78 6.95
CA VAL A 209 -17.00 -15.00 6.27
C VAL A 209 -16.04 -13.87 6.59
N PHE A 210 -14.93 -14.21 7.21
CA PHE A 210 -13.81 -13.32 7.45
C PHE A 210 -12.80 -13.40 6.32
N LEU A 211 -12.10 -12.33 6.05
CA LEU A 211 -11.16 -12.22 4.96
C LEU A 211 -9.84 -11.61 5.42
N PHE A 212 -8.75 -12.13 4.92
CA PHE A 212 -7.44 -11.49 4.88
C PHE A 212 -6.97 -11.43 3.43
N VAL A 213 -6.43 -10.29 3.00
CA VAL A 213 -5.80 -10.11 1.68
C VAL A 213 -4.41 -9.50 1.88
N GLY A 214 -3.39 -10.16 1.34
CA GLY A 214 -2.03 -9.65 1.43
C GLY A 214 -0.95 -10.72 1.35
N ARG A 215 0.30 -10.27 1.51
CA ARG A 215 1.42 -11.19 1.64
C ARG A 215 1.29 -12.00 2.93
N MET A 216 1.36 -13.31 2.83
CA MET A 216 1.35 -14.21 3.98
C MET A 216 2.72 -14.22 4.64
N MET A 217 2.90 -13.31 5.58
CA MET A 217 4.10 -13.11 6.38
C MET A 217 3.68 -12.97 7.84
N TRP A 218 4.39 -13.56 8.78
CA TRP A 218 4.03 -13.55 10.20
C TRP A 218 3.87 -12.14 10.78
N TYR A 219 4.68 -11.20 10.30
CA TYR A 219 4.62 -9.81 10.76
C TYR A 219 3.33 -9.06 10.36
N LYS A 220 2.47 -9.68 9.53
CA LYS A 220 1.12 -9.15 9.20
C LYS A 220 0.06 -9.50 10.27
N GLY A 221 0.48 -10.01 11.43
CA GLY A 221 -0.43 -10.37 12.51
C GLY A 221 -1.19 -11.68 12.28
N LEU A 222 -0.72 -12.54 11.39
CA LEU A 222 -1.42 -13.80 11.05
C LEU A 222 -1.51 -14.76 12.24
N ARG A 223 -0.54 -14.74 13.16
CA ARG A 223 -0.59 -15.51 14.40
C ARG A 223 -1.73 -15.04 15.30
N ILE A 224 -1.87 -13.72 15.49
CA ILE A 224 -2.99 -13.12 16.25
C ILE A 224 -4.33 -13.57 15.66
N THR A 225 -4.45 -13.54 14.33
CA THR A 225 -5.67 -13.98 13.63
C THR A 225 -5.97 -15.43 13.89
N LEU A 226 -5.01 -16.36 13.67
CA LEU A 226 -5.23 -17.80 13.82
C LEU A 226 -5.53 -18.18 15.27
N ASP A 227 -4.81 -17.62 16.25
CA ASP A 227 -5.05 -17.87 17.66
C ASP A 227 -6.44 -17.35 18.10
N ALA A 228 -6.87 -16.21 17.58
CA ALA A 228 -8.22 -15.67 17.83
C ALA A 228 -9.30 -16.59 17.22
N LEU A 229 -9.10 -17.07 15.99
CA LEU A 229 -10.03 -18.01 15.35
C LEU A 229 -10.11 -19.35 16.08
N LYS A 230 -9.01 -19.83 16.68
CA LYS A 230 -9.02 -21.02 17.54
C LYS A 230 -9.92 -20.79 18.75
N LYS A 231 -9.76 -19.67 19.45
CA LYS A 231 -10.61 -19.30 20.61
C LYS A 231 -12.09 -19.18 20.21
N LEU A 232 -12.36 -18.61 19.04
CA LEU A 232 -13.71 -18.47 18.49
C LEU A 232 -14.34 -19.85 18.20
N LYS A 233 -13.57 -20.79 17.63
CA LYS A 233 -14.01 -22.17 17.40
C LYS A 233 -14.30 -22.89 18.70
N ASP A 234 -13.40 -22.77 19.70
CA ASP A 234 -13.57 -23.40 21.01
C ASP A 234 -14.79 -22.84 21.78
N GLY A 235 -15.12 -21.57 21.55
CA GLY A 235 -16.33 -20.93 22.05
C GLY A 235 -17.61 -21.33 21.32
N GLY A 236 -17.53 -22.15 20.27
CA GLY A 236 -18.70 -22.63 19.52
C GLY A 236 -19.30 -21.61 18.55
N HIS A 237 -18.60 -20.51 18.27
CA HIS A 237 -19.10 -19.46 17.37
C HIS A 237 -18.97 -19.90 15.90
N PRO A 238 -19.97 -19.56 15.04
CA PRO A 238 -19.92 -19.85 13.62
C PRO A 238 -19.02 -18.85 12.90
N PHE A 239 -18.13 -19.33 12.01
CA PHE A 239 -17.36 -18.52 11.09
C PHE A 239 -16.76 -19.35 9.96
N ARG A 240 -16.36 -18.68 8.90
CA ARG A 240 -15.40 -19.12 7.89
C ARG A 240 -14.33 -18.06 7.72
N MET A 241 -13.13 -18.45 7.39
CA MET A 241 -12.00 -17.54 7.13
C MET A 241 -11.35 -17.86 5.82
N VAL A 242 -11.11 -16.84 5.00
CA VAL A 242 -10.40 -16.97 3.72
C VAL A 242 -9.16 -16.09 3.73
N PHE A 243 -8.01 -16.71 3.47
CA PHE A 243 -6.74 -16.03 3.24
C PHE A 243 -6.48 -15.95 1.73
N VAL A 244 -6.38 -14.74 1.18
CA VAL A 244 -6.09 -14.48 -0.23
C VAL A 244 -4.69 -13.91 -0.37
N GLY A 245 -3.80 -14.64 -1.04
CA GLY A 245 -2.45 -14.19 -1.30
C GLY A 245 -1.40 -15.28 -1.23
N SER A 246 -0.14 -14.87 -1.20
CA SER A 246 1.03 -15.70 -0.99
C SER A 246 2.09 -14.96 -0.20
N GLY A 247 3.16 -15.64 0.19
CA GLY A 247 4.27 -15.04 0.94
C GLY A 247 5.23 -16.11 1.40
N GLY A 248 6.38 -15.69 1.91
CA GLY A 248 7.43 -16.61 2.36
C GLY A 248 6.99 -17.54 3.49
N ASP A 249 6.07 -17.09 4.33
CA ASP A 249 5.64 -17.87 5.51
C ASP A 249 4.33 -18.65 5.26
N LYS A 250 3.81 -18.66 4.00
CA LYS A 250 2.51 -19.29 3.69
C LYS A 250 2.40 -20.72 4.18
N ASP A 251 3.40 -21.55 3.90
CA ASP A 251 3.36 -22.97 4.24
C ASP A 251 3.35 -23.17 5.77
N GLU A 252 4.10 -22.36 6.50
CA GLU A 252 4.08 -22.35 7.97
C GLU A 252 2.73 -21.89 8.52
N VAL A 253 2.11 -20.88 7.92
CA VAL A 253 0.78 -20.35 8.31
C VAL A 253 -0.28 -21.43 8.11
N VAL A 254 -0.24 -22.15 6.98
CA VAL A 254 -1.14 -23.29 6.70
C VAL A 254 -0.93 -24.41 7.71
N ALA A 255 0.32 -24.79 7.97
CA ALA A 255 0.65 -25.83 8.96
C ALA A 255 0.13 -25.45 10.35
N TYR A 256 0.34 -24.21 10.77
CA TYR A 256 -0.13 -23.71 12.06
C TYR A 256 -1.66 -23.71 12.17
N ALA A 257 -2.38 -23.32 11.12
CA ALA A 257 -3.84 -23.40 11.09
C ALA A 257 -4.33 -24.86 11.27
N ASN A 258 -3.64 -25.83 10.66
CA ASN A 258 -3.94 -27.24 10.81
C ASN A 258 -3.65 -27.76 12.23
N GLU A 259 -2.53 -27.37 12.85
CA GLU A 259 -2.19 -27.69 14.25
C GLU A 259 -3.25 -27.18 15.22
N LEU A 260 -3.80 -26.00 14.97
CA LEU A 260 -4.91 -25.42 15.73
C LEU A 260 -6.26 -26.12 15.46
N GLY A 261 -6.30 -27.08 14.54
CA GLY A 261 -7.52 -27.80 14.17
C GLY A 261 -8.54 -26.91 13.42
N LEU A 262 -8.08 -25.96 12.61
CA LEU A 262 -8.93 -25.01 11.89
C LEU A 262 -9.22 -25.39 10.43
N ALA A 263 -8.73 -26.54 9.95
CA ALA A 263 -8.82 -26.97 8.55
C ALA A 263 -10.25 -27.04 7.98
N ASP A 264 -11.25 -27.21 8.84
CA ASP A 264 -12.68 -27.25 8.46
C ASP A 264 -13.30 -25.85 8.27
N ARG A 265 -12.62 -24.78 8.64
CA ARG A 265 -13.16 -23.41 8.67
C ARG A 265 -12.26 -22.35 8.04
N VAL A 266 -10.98 -22.68 7.81
CA VAL A 266 -9.97 -21.75 7.29
C VAL A 266 -9.49 -22.22 5.93
N PHE A 267 -9.60 -21.36 4.94
CA PHE A 267 -9.28 -21.65 3.55
C PHE A 267 -8.18 -20.71 3.05
N PHE A 268 -7.29 -21.26 2.23
CA PHE A 268 -6.19 -20.50 1.61
C PHE A 268 -6.35 -20.55 0.10
N THR A 269 -6.46 -19.38 -0.55
CA THR A 269 -6.51 -19.34 -2.00
C THR A 269 -5.12 -19.12 -2.58
N SER A 270 -4.94 -19.55 -3.84
CA SER A 270 -3.74 -19.19 -4.61
C SER A 270 -3.70 -17.68 -4.83
N PRO A 271 -2.51 -17.08 -4.97
CA PRO A 271 -2.41 -15.66 -5.29
C PRO A 271 -3.15 -15.41 -6.62
N LYS A 272 -4.07 -14.48 -6.59
CA LYS A 272 -4.76 -13.98 -7.77
C LYS A 272 -4.26 -12.57 -8.04
N TYR A 273 -3.66 -12.36 -9.20
CA TYR A 273 -3.23 -11.03 -9.62
C TYR A 273 -4.36 -10.26 -10.32
N ASP A 274 -5.46 -10.95 -10.66
CA ASP A 274 -6.65 -10.31 -11.20
C ASP A 274 -7.37 -9.52 -10.12
N ARG A 275 -7.38 -8.21 -10.28
CA ARG A 275 -8.00 -7.26 -9.35
C ARG A 275 -9.50 -7.46 -9.19
N ASN A 276 -10.20 -7.92 -10.23
CA ASN A 276 -11.63 -8.22 -10.16
C ASN A 276 -11.90 -9.43 -9.26
N VAL A 277 -11.06 -10.46 -9.35
CA VAL A 277 -11.15 -11.64 -8.47
C VAL A 277 -10.91 -11.27 -7.02
N ILE A 278 -9.89 -10.42 -6.74
CA ILE A 278 -9.61 -9.93 -5.38
C ILE A 278 -10.81 -9.11 -4.88
N ARG A 279 -11.36 -8.22 -5.70
CA ARG A 279 -12.52 -7.41 -5.36
C ARG A 279 -13.76 -8.26 -5.06
N ALA A 280 -13.98 -9.36 -5.81
CA ALA A 280 -15.07 -10.30 -5.54
C ALA A 280 -14.92 -10.96 -4.15
N TRP A 281 -13.71 -11.27 -3.70
CA TRP A 281 -13.46 -11.75 -2.34
C TRP A 281 -13.81 -10.72 -1.27
N TYR A 282 -13.44 -9.45 -1.45
CA TYR A 282 -13.87 -8.36 -0.55
C TYR A 282 -15.40 -8.23 -0.51
N CYS A 283 -16.08 -8.41 -1.65
CA CYS A 283 -17.54 -8.36 -1.71
C CYS A 283 -18.22 -9.60 -1.09
N ARG A 284 -17.54 -10.78 -1.05
CA ARG A 284 -18.08 -11.98 -0.38
C ARG A 284 -17.98 -11.90 1.14
N ALA A 285 -16.94 -11.25 1.63
CA ALA A 285 -16.66 -11.24 3.05
C ALA A 285 -17.62 -10.35 3.84
N ASP A 286 -17.79 -10.67 5.11
CA ASP A 286 -18.58 -9.92 6.08
C ASP A 286 -17.68 -9.06 6.98
N LEU A 287 -16.38 -9.41 7.11
CA LEU A 287 -15.44 -8.67 7.92
C LEU A 287 -13.99 -8.90 7.41
N PHE A 288 -13.23 -7.82 7.31
CA PHE A 288 -11.81 -7.87 6.92
C PHE A 288 -10.92 -7.85 8.16
N LEU A 289 -10.07 -8.87 8.33
CA LEU A 289 -9.15 -9.00 9.48
C LEU A 289 -7.74 -8.60 9.07
N PHE A 290 -7.24 -7.50 9.60
CA PHE A 290 -5.91 -6.99 9.23
C PHE A 290 -5.15 -6.45 10.45
N PRO A 291 -4.72 -7.33 11.39
CA PRO A 291 -4.00 -6.93 12.60
C PRO A 291 -2.51 -6.66 12.35
N SER A 292 -2.19 -6.01 11.25
CA SER A 292 -0.82 -5.62 10.90
C SER A 292 -0.47 -4.27 11.52
N THR A 293 0.68 -4.22 12.21
CA THR A 293 1.29 -2.98 12.73
C THR A 293 2.42 -2.47 11.83
N PHE A 294 2.74 -3.24 10.79
CA PHE A 294 3.86 -2.97 9.88
C PHE A 294 3.52 -1.95 8.77
N ASP A 295 2.29 -1.98 8.26
CA ASP A 295 1.89 -1.23 7.07
C ASP A 295 1.90 0.29 7.29
N THR A 296 2.26 1.05 6.25
CA THR A 296 2.32 2.52 6.29
C THR A 296 1.01 3.22 5.97
N ASN A 297 0.20 2.67 5.06
CA ASN A 297 -1.04 3.32 4.59
C ASN A 297 -2.27 2.41 4.61
N GLY A 298 -2.07 1.09 4.72
CA GLY A 298 -3.18 0.14 4.75
C GLY A 298 -4.05 0.17 3.50
N LEU A 299 -3.46 0.15 2.29
CA LEU A 299 -4.22 0.16 1.03
C LEU A 299 -5.33 -0.90 1.00
N VAL A 300 -5.06 -2.09 1.53
CA VAL A 300 -6.04 -3.19 1.65
C VAL A 300 -7.26 -2.83 2.51
N VAL A 301 -7.10 -1.92 3.49
CA VAL A 301 -8.21 -1.39 4.30
C VAL A 301 -9.10 -0.46 3.45
N ARG A 302 -8.51 0.36 2.60
CA ARG A 302 -9.25 1.21 1.64
C ARG A 302 -9.90 0.38 0.53
N GLU A 303 -9.27 -0.73 0.12
CA GLU A 303 -9.86 -1.72 -0.79
C GLU A 303 -11.10 -2.39 -0.17
N ALA A 304 -11.02 -2.79 1.09
CA ALA A 304 -12.16 -3.31 1.84
C ALA A 304 -13.28 -2.27 1.94
N ALA A 305 -12.93 -1.03 2.29
CA ALA A 305 -13.87 0.08 2.36
C ALA A 305 -14.56 0.36 1.01
N ALA A 306 -13.84 0.27 -0.12
CA ALA A 306 -14.43 0.41 -1.45
C ALA A 306 -15.60 -0.58 -1.68
N CYS A 307 -15.52 -1.78 -1.08
CA CYS A 307 -16.49 -2.85 -1.19
C CYS A 307 -17.53 -2.89 -0.04
N GLU A 308 -17.66 -1.83 0.74
CA GLU A 308 -18.54 -1.75 1.93
C GLU A 308 -18.17 -2.80 3.01
N LEU A 309 -16.92 -3.18 3.12
CA LEU A 309 -16.44 -4.17 4.07
C LEU A 309 -15.75 -3.50 5.25
N ALA A 310 -16.25 -3.73 6.47
CA ALA A 310 -15.63 -3.24 7.68
C ALA A 310 -14.32 -3.98 7.98
N SER A 311 -13.35 -3.28 8.55
CA SER A 311 -12.03 -3.83 8.91
C SER A 311 -11.84 -3.92 10.42
N VAL A 312 -11.12 -4.96 10.88
CA VAL A 312 -10.60 -5.10 12.24
C VAL A 312 -9.11 -4.82 12.22
N LEU A 313 -8.66 -3.85 12.99
CA LEU A 313 -7.29 -3.32 12.96
C LEU A 313 -6.74 -3.18 14.38
N VAL A 314 -5.41 -3.17 14.51
CA VAL A 314 -4.76 -2.91 15.79
C VAL A 314 -4.79 -1.42 16.09
N ARG A 315 -5.25 -1.07 17.29
CA ARG A 315 -5.28 0.30 17.80
C ARG A 315 -3.88 0.92 17.76
N GLY A 316 -3.78 2.12 17.18
CA GLY A 316 -2.52 2.85 17.06
C GLY A 316 -1.62 2.41 15.89
N SER A 317 -2.04 1.42 15.08
CA SER A 317 -1.33 1.12 13.83
C SER A 317 -1.58 2.20 12.76
N CYS A 318 -0.63 2.39 11.83
CA CYS A 318 -0.82 3.34 10.72
C CYS A 318 -2.05 3.01 9.86
N ALA A 319 -2.38 1.72 9.71
CA ALA A 319 -3.55 1.28 8.96
C ALA A 319 -4.88 1.66 9.66
N ALA A 320 -4.84 1.94 10.95
CA ALA A 320 -6.00 2.28 11.78
C ALA A 320 -6.20 3.79 12.00
N GLU A 321 -5.36 4.66 11.43
CA GLU A 321 -5.39 6.11 11.70
C GLU A 321 -6.75 6.77 11.39
N ASP A 322 -7.42 6.33 10.32
CA ASP A 322 -8.71 6.86 9.90
C ASP A 322 -9.90 6.12 10.54
N ILE A 323 -9.65 5.19 11.49
CA ILE A 323 -10.69 4.35 12.09
C ILE A 323 -11.22 4.96 13.38
N THR A 324 -12.53 5.13 13.43
CA THR A 324 -13.32 5.37 14.65
C THR A 324 -14.01 4.07 15.03
N ASP A 325 -13.62 3.52 16.19
CA ASP A 325 -14.07 2.21 16.67
C ASP A 325 -15.60 2.08 16.74
N GLY A 326 -16.14 1.01 16.11
CA GLY A 326 -17.57 0.73 16.00
C GLY A 326 -18.35 1.64 15.05
N LYS A 327 -17.70 2.65 14.44
CA LYS A 327 -18.33 3.56 13.47
C LYS A 327 -18.01 3.18 12.02
N ASN A 328 -16.74 3.21 11.65
CA ASN A 328 -16.25 2.94 10.29
C ASN A 328 -15.20 1.80 10.22
N GLY A 329 -15.06 1.06 11.30
CA GLY A 329 -14.18 -0.08 11.50
C GLY A 329 -14.17 -0.49 12.96
N PHE A 330 -13.34 -1.47 13.29
CA PHE A 330 -13.20 -1.98 14.66
C PHE A 330 -11.73 -2.00 15.06
N LEU A 331 -11.47 -1.69 16.33
CA LEU A 331 -10.13 -1.64 16.88
C LEU A 331 -9.94 -2.71 17.95
N ILE A 332 -8.81 -3.40 17.89
CA ILE A 332 -8.37 -4.37 18.90
C ILE A 332 -7.03 -3.96 19.50
N GLU A 333 -6.71 -4.49 20.66
CA GLU A 333 -5.33 -4.52 21.16
C GLU A 333 -4.53 -5.57 20.38
N GLU A 334 -3.19 -5.44 20.32
CA GLU A 334 -2.31 -6.32 19.54
C GLU A 334 -2.18 -7.73 20.18
N ASN A 335 -3.31 -8.42 20.33
CA ASN A 335 -3.37 -9.77 20.86
C ASN A 335 -4.63 -10.54 20.43
N ALA A 336 -4.54 -11.87 20.51
CA ALA A 336 -5.59 -12.80 20.10
C ALA A 336 -6.85 -12.73 20.99
N ASP A 337 -6.71 -12.40 22.28
CA ASP A 337 -7.85 -12.35 23.21
C ASP A 337 -8.78 -11.19 22.85
N SER A 338 -8.21 -10.00 22.58
CA SER A 338 -8.96 -8.82 22.14
C SER A 338 -9.70 -9.09 20.83
N MET A 339 -9.01 -9.71 19.85
CA MET A 339 -9.63 -10.07 18.57
C MET A 339 -10.75 -11.10 18.76
N ALA A 340 -10.51 -12.17 19.51
CA ALA A 340 -11.50 -13.22 19.75
C ALA A 340 -12.76 -12.69 20.43
N ALA A 341 -12.60 -11.85 21.46
CA ALA A 341 -13.73 -11.22 22.17
C ALA A 341 -14.58 -10.35 21.22
N LEU A 342 -13.93 -9.56 20.35
CA LEU A 342 -14.63 -8.75 19.35
C LEU A 342 -15.38 -9.66 18.34
N LEU A 343 -14.71 -10.65 17.77
CA LEU A 343 -15.29 -11.54 16.76
C LEU A 343 -16.45 -12.37 17.33
N ALA A 344 -16.35 -12.86 18.58
CA ALA A 344 -17.43 -13.58 19.23
C ALA A 344 -18.73 -12.78 19.32
N LYS A 345 -18.62 -11.46 19.53
CA LYS A 345 -19.77 -10.55 19.48
C LYS A 345 -20.26 -10.37 18.04
N LEU A 346 -19.36 -10.02 17.13
CA LEU A 346 -19.71 -9.63 15.76
C LEU A 346 -20.25 -10.77 14.89
N CYS A 347 -19.91 -12.04 15.19
CA CYS A 347 -20.48 -13.20 14.50
C CYS A 347 -22.01 -13.25 14.54
N HIS A 348 -22.63 -12.60 15.50
CA HIS A 348 -24.08 -12.59 15.72
C HIS A 348 -24.74 -11.25 15.37
N GLU A 349 -23.96 -10.30 14.83
CA GLU A 349 -24.45 -8.93 14.55
C GLU A 349 -24.25 -8.52 13.08
N PRO A 350 -24.86 -9.22 12.09
CA PRO A 350 -24.64 -8.97 10.66
C PRO A 350 -25.04 -7.54 10.24
N GLU A 351 -26.06 -6.97 10.85
CA GLU A 351 -26.51 -5.60 10.54
C GLU A 351 -25.52 -4.53 11.04
N VAL A 352 -24.80 -4.82 12.13
CA VAL A 352 -23.70 -3.96 12.59
C VAL A 352 -22.55 -3.98 11.58
N LEU A 353 -22.16 -5.17 11.10
CA LEU A 353 -21.12 -5.32 10.08
C LEU A 353 -21.45 -4.53 8.80
N LYS A 354 -22.66 -4.66 8.28
CA LYS A 354 -23.13 -3.93 7.08
C LYS A 354 -23.15 -2.42 7.29
N ARG A 355 -23.65 -1.97 8.45
CA ARG A 355 -23.70 -0.53 8.79
C ARG A 355 -22.27 0.06 8.85
N VAL A 356 -21.36 -0.60 9.56
CA VAL A 356 -19.98 -0.15 9.72
C VAL A 356 -19.23 -0.21 8.39
N GLY A 357 -19.49 -1.23 7.55
CA GLY A 357 -18.90 -1.32 6.20
C GLY A 357 -19.33 -0.19 5.27
N ARG A 358 -20.63 0.19 5.27
CA ARG A 358 -21.10 1.37 4.52
C ARG A 358 -20.44 2.66 5.00
N GLN A 359 -20.32 2.82 6.33
CA GLN A 359 -19.65 3.99 6.89
C GLN A 359 -18.15 4.02 6.56
N ALA A 360 -17.50 2.84 6.51
CA ALA A 360 -16.12 2.74 6.03
C ALA A 360 -15.98 3.22 4.58
N GLN A 361 -16.91 2.85 3.70
CA GLN A 361 -16.89 3.32 2.32
C GLN A 361 -17.05 4.84 2.22
N GLU A 362 -17.87 5.45 3.05
CA GLU A 362 -18.09 6.90 3.02
C GLU A 362 -16.89 7.69 3.55
N GLU A 363 -16.21 7.20 4.58
CA GLU A 363 -15.19 7.96 5.31
C GLU A 363 -13.75 7.56 4.99
N ILE A 364 -13.49 6.31 4.58
CA ILE A 364 -12.13 5.77 4.41
C ILE A 364 -11.74 5.61 2.94
N TYR A 365 -12.72 5.27 2.08
CA TYR A 365 -12.45 5.08 0.66
C TYR A 365 -11.91 6.35 0.00
N ILE A 366 -10.82 6.20 -0.72
CA ILE A 366 -10.22 7.25 -1.57
C ILE A 366 -9.86 6.60 -2.90
N SER A 367 -10.38 7.10 -4.01
CA SER A 367 -9.90 6.69 -5.34
C SER A 367 -8.52 7.29 -5.63
N TRP A 368 -7.79 6.69 -6.58
CA TRP A 368 -6.56 7.31 -7.07
C TRP A 368 -6.81 8.70 -7.68
N ASP A 369 -7.94 8.89 -8.36
CA ASP A 369 -8.29 10.18 -8.94
C ASP A 369 -8.47 11.24 -7.85
N ASP A 370 -9.17 10.93 -6.75
CA ASP A 370 -9.32 11.85 -5.62
C ASP A 370 -7.97 12.15 -4.93
N ALA A 371 -7.13 11.13 -4.74
CA ALA A 371 -5.81 11.27 -4.14
C ALA A 371 -4.90 12.17 -4.99
N VAL A 372 -4.86 11.94 -6.30
CA VAL A 372 -4.04 12.71 -7.23
C VAL A 372 -4.58 14.13 -7.41
N HIS A 373 -5.90 14.33 -7.46
CA HIS A 373 -6.49 15.68 -7.47
C HIS A 373 -6.13 16.49 -6.22
N ARG A 374 -6.02 15.83 -5.04
CA ARG A 374 -5.49 16.51 -3.83
C ARG A 374 -4.04 16.94 -4.02
N ALA A 375 -3.22 16.06 -4.59
CA ALA A 375 -1.83 16.36 -4.90
C ALA A 375 -1.72 17.52 -5.90
N GLN A 376 -2.51 17.52 -6.98
CA GLN A 376 -2.51 18.59 -7.99
C GLN A 376 -2.92 19.96 -7.40
N ARG A 377 -3.92 20.00 -6.53
CA ARG A 377 -4.25 21.23 -5.80
C ARG A 377 -3.10 21.73 -4.92
N ARG A 378 -2.30 20.79 -4.39
CA ARG A 378 -1.11 21.18 -3.63
C ARG A 378 0.03 21.64 -4.52
N TYR A 379 0.23 21.01 -5.67
CA TYR A 379 1.21 21.49 -6.67
C TYR A 379 0.95 22.96 -7.06
N GLU A 380 -0.31 23.40 -7.21
CA GLU A 380 -0.67 24.80 -7.50
C GLU A 380 -0.16 25.80 -6.45
N ILE A 381 0.07 25.35 -5.24
CA ILE A 381 0.56 26.19 -4.15
C ILE A 381 2.09 26.15 -4.07
N VAL A 382 2.68 25.04 -4.51
CA VAL A 382 4.14 24.82 -4.45
C VAL A 382 4.84 25.41 -5.68
N ILE A 383 4.20 25.39 -6.84
CA ILE A 383 4.64 26.06 -8.08
C ILE A 383 4.43 27.59 -7.97
#